data_0003e30cac44638a636376238d6e3229
#
_entry.id   0003e30cac44638a636376238d6e3229
#
_cell.length_a   1.000
_cell.length_b   1.000
_cell.length_c   1.000
_cell.angle_alpha   90.00
_cell.angle_beta   90.00
_cell.angle_gamma   90.00
#
_symmetry.space_group_name_H-M   'P 1'
#
loop_
_entity.id
_entity.type
_entity.pdbx_description
1 polymer ?
#
loop_
_entity_poly.entity_id
_entity_poly.type
_entity_poly.pdbx_seq_one_letter_code
_entity_poly.pdbx_strand_id
1 'polypeptide(L)'
;MFNLGFIINPFAGIGGKVGLKGSDGQDIRAEAFARGAKPQAVERARVALKPLVPYREHIHMLTASGDMGENLLRDMGFSFEVVHQSEAPSSSDDTIRAAQIMTGLADNEKQIEVLMFAGGDGTARNIFEAVDGMVPVLGIPAGVKIHSGVYAVTPHAAGLVIEKMINQELVSLLETSVMDIDEEAFRKGVVRAKQYGEMQVPAEHRYVQATKSGGKEVEELVLQDIADYIIENMEDDYYYLIGSGSTCAFVMESLGLENTLLGIDCVHQGAVIESDMTESDILKLLKEHPKRVKVIITVIGGQGHIIGRGNQQLSSEVLSFLTKDDITIIATKTKLKELEGRPLIVDSDNPRVNQHFAGVIKVITGYQDFVLYPVGIEQ
;
A
#
# COMPACT_ATOMS: atom_id res chain seq x y z
N MET A 1 0.74 -15.81 -4.58
CA MET A 1 1.71 -15.82 -3.45
C MET A 1 1.83 -14.38 -2.99
N PHE A 2 1.77 -14.12 -1.72
CA PHE A 2 1.85 -12.77 -1.16
C PHE A 2 3.33 -12.37 -1.02
N ASN A 3 3.73 -11.27 -1.66
CA ASN A 3 5.12 -10.78 -1.64
C ASN A 3 5.27 -9.72 -0.55
N LEU A 4 6.09 -10.00 0.45
CA LEU A 4 6.31 -9.14 1.61
C LEU A 4 7.77 -8.65 1.64
N GLY A 5 7.98 -7.33 1.58
CA GLY A 5 9.27 -6.76 1.94
C GLY A 5 9.48 -6.81 3.46
N PHE A 6 10.65 -7.24 3.92
CA PHE A 6 10.92 -7.38 5.33
C PHE A 6 12.32 -6.90 5.70
N ILE A 7 12.42 -5.88 6.55
CA ILE A 7 13.69 -5.27 6.99
C ILE A 7 13.71 -5.11 8.50
N ILE A 8 14.80 -5.48 9.14
CA ILE A 8 15.05 -5.21 10.56
C ILE A 8 16.22 -4.23 10.68
N ASN A 9 16.05 -3.18 11.47
CA ASN A 9 17.19 -2.45 12.03
C ASN A 9 17.61 -3.14 13.34
N PRO A 10 18.69 -3.94 13.36
CA PRO A 10 19.04 -4.76 14.50
C PRO A 10 19.34 -3.95 15.77
N PHE A 11 19.74 -2.70 15.62
CA PHE A 11 20.13 -1.82 16.71
C PHE A 11 18.98 -0.96 17.24
N ALA A 12 17.79 -1.03 16.65
CA ALA A 12 16.66 -0.25 17.12
C ALA A 12 16.34 -0.54 18.58
N GLY A 13 16.14 0.53 19.34
CA GLY A 13 15.76 0.45 20.76
C GLY A 13 16.86 0.02 21.73
N ILE A 14 18.11 -0.14 21.27
CA ILE A 14 19.19 -0.66 22.11
C ILE A 14 19.49 0.25 23.32
N GLY A 15 19.33 1.57 23.17
CA GLY A 15 19.58 2.54 24.24
C GLY A 15 18.54 2.58 25.34
N GLY A 16 17.33 2.06 25.11
CA GLY A 16 16.17 2.28 26.00
C GLY A 16 16.35 1.75 27.43
N LYS A 17 16.77 0.50 27.57
CA LYS A 17 16.92 -0.15 28.89
C LYS A 17 18.11 0.39 29.70
N VAL A 18 19.09 1.00 29.04
CA VAL A 18 20.31 1.53 29.66
C VAL A 18 20.30 3.04 29.83
N GLY A 19 19.12 3.67 29.60
CA GLY A 19 18.91 5.11 29.83
C GLY A 19 19.56 6.03 28.79
N LEU A 20 19.96 5.48 27.64
CA LEU A 20 20.47 6.28 26.52
C LEU A 20 19.29 6.76 25.67
N LYS A 21 19.42 8.01 25.17
CA LYS A 21 18.33 8.72 24.48
C LYS A 21 18.36 8.52 22.96
N GLY A 22 18.70 7.31 22.48
CA GLY A 22 18.76 6.99 21.06
C GLY A 22 19.59 5.73 20.81
N SER A 23 19.65 5.31 19.56
CA SER A 23 20.47 4.18 19.08
C SER A 23 21.37 4.58 17.90
N ASP A 24 21.35 5.85 17.50
CA ASP A 24 22.04 6.34 16.32
C ASP A 24 23.47 6.76 16.63
N GLY A 25 24.41 6.30 15.79
CA GLY A 25 25.83 6.53 15.94
C GLY A 25 26.59 5.35 16.58
N GLN A 26 27.83 5.12 16.10
CA GLN A 26 28.67 4.03 16.57
C GLN A 26 29.05 4.18 18.06
N ASP A 27 29.30 5.39 18.52
CA ASP A 27 29.67 5.68 19.90
C ASP A 27 28.53 5.37 20.87
N ILE A 28 27.30 5.73 20.52
CA ILE A 28 26.11 5.46 21.34
C ILE A 28 25.84 3.94 21.41
N ARG A 29 26.03 3.23 20.30
CA ARG A 29 25.90 1.78 20.25
C ARG A 29 26.95 1.10 21.12
N ALA A 30 28.22 1.52 21.03
CA ALA A 30 29.31 1.01 21.85
C ALA A 30 29.04 1.24 23.35
N GLU A 31 28.58 2.43 23.72
CA GLU A 31 28.20 2.74 25.10
C GLU A 31 27.01 1.92 25.58
N ALA A 32 25.99 1.72 24.74
CA ALA A 32 24.84 0.87 25.06
C ALA A 32 25.28 -0.56 25.37
N PHE A 33 26.13 -1.15 24.52
CA PHE A 33 26.68 -2.48 24.76
C PHE A 33 27.56 -2.55 26.01
N ALA A 34 28.40 -1.53 26.25
CA ALA A 34 29.20 -1.45 27.45
C ALA A 34 28.35 -1.41 28.75
N ARG A 35 27.14 -0.84 28.66
CA ARG A 35 26.15 -0.82 29.75
C ARG A 35 25.29 -2.09 29.81
N GLY A 36 25.58 -3.12 29.00
CA GLY A 36 24.87 -4.40 29.01
C GLY A 36 23.54 -4.39 28.24
N ALA A 37 23.33 -3.44 27.33
CA ALA A 37 22.15 -3.43 26.47
C ALA A 37 22.12 -4.65 25.54
N LYS A 38 20.93 -5.21 25.35
CA LYS A 38 20.70 -6.30 24.40
C LYS A 38 19.77 -5.82 23.29
N PRO A 39 20.09 -6.07 22.01
CA PRO A 39 19.20 -5.80 20.90
C PRO A 39 17.85 -6.50 21.07
N GLN A 40 16.76 -5.78 20.84
CA GLN A 40 15.40 -6.33 20.97
C GLN A 40 14.62 -6.33 19.66
N ALA A 41 15.14 -5.66 18.64
CA ALA A 41 14.44 -5.51 17.37
C ALA A 41 14.11 -6.85 16.71
N VAL A 42 15.06 -7.80 16.74
CA VAL A 42 14.87 -9.16 16.18
C VAL A 42 13.77 -9.91 16.93
N GLU A 43 13.73 -9.85 18.27
CA GLU A 43 12.68 -10.51 19.04
C GLU A 43 11.31 -9.86 18.84
N ARG A 44 11.25 -8.55 18.69
CA ARG A 44 10.01 -7.84 18.35
C ARG A 44 9.52 -8.21 16.94
N ALA A 45 10.44 -8.31 15.98
CA ALA A 45 10.15 -8.80 14.65
C ALA A 45 9.67 -10.26 14.67
N ARG A 46 10.26 -11.12 15.50
CA ARG A 46 9.79 -12.49 15.73
C ARG A 46 8.34 -12.53 16.22
N VAL A 47 7.99 -11.66 17.17
CA VAL A 47 6.60 -11.56 17.67
C VAL A 47 5.64 -11.15 16.55
N ALA A 48 6.05 -10.22 15.70
CA ALA A 48 5.24 -9.78 14.56
C ALA A 48 5.04 -10.88 13.51
N LEU A 49 6.04 -11.73 13.29
CA LEU A 49 5.94 -12.83 12.31
C LEU A 49 5.17 -14.06 12.82
N LYS A 50 4.93 -14.19 14.13
CA LYS A 50 4.20 -15.35 14.68
C LYS A 50 2.82 -15.59 14.06
N PRO A 51 1.93 -14.60 13.87
CA PRO A 51 0.64 -14.79 13.20
C PRO A 51 0.78 -15.30 11.77
N LEU A 52 1.91 -15.02 11.10
CA LEU A 52 2.15 -15.39 9.71
C LEU A 52 2.68 -16.81 9.53
N VAL A 53 3.09 -17.48 10.61
CA VAL A 53 3.64 -18.85 10.56
C VAL A 53 2.70 -19.87 9.90
N PRO A 54 1.38 -19.84 10.11
CA PRO A 54 0.46 -20.75 9.42
C PRO A 54 0.41 -20.55 7.89
N TYR A 55 0.80 -19.37 7.42
CA TYR A 55 0.70 -18.94 6.01
C TYR A 55 2.04 -18.99 5.26
N ARG A 56 3.08 -19.60 5.80
CA ARG A 56 4.45 -19.60 5.24
C ARG A 56 4.52 -20.02 3.79
N GLU A 57 3.71 -20.98 3.37
CA GLU A 57 3.67 -21.49 2.00
C GLU A 57 2.99 -20.52 1.01
N HIS A 58 2.28 -19.52 1.53
CA HIS A 58 1.56 -18.51 0.74
C HIS A 58 2.29 -17.16 0.69
N ILE A 59 3.40 -17.03 1.43
CA ILE A 59 4.19 -15.80 1.54
C ILE A 59 5.56 -16.02 0.93
N HIS A 60 6.01 -15.08 0.12
CA HIS A 60 7.39 -14.94 -0.29
C HIS A 60 7.96 -13.63 0.24
N MET A 61 9.09 -13.68 0.93
CA MET A 61 9.68 -12.52 1.58
C MET A 61 10.93 -12.05 0.86
N LEU A 62 11.04 -10.74 0.61
CA LEU A 62 12.27 -10.09 0.18
C LEU A 62 12.92 -9.44 1.39
N THR A 63 14.22 -9.69 1.61
CA THR A 63 14.90 -9.21 2.82
C THR A 63 16.36 -8.83 2.56
N ALA A 64 17.02 -8.28 3.58
CA ALA A 64 18.45 -8.05 3.60
C ALA A 64 19.17 -9.14 4.41
N SER A 65 20.47 -9.30 4.15
CA SER A 65 21.29 -10.36 4.75
C SER A 65 21.46 -10.25 6.27
N GLY A 66 21.80 -11.36 6.90
CA GLY A 66 22.16 -11.45 8.32
C GLY A 66 21.01 -11.06 9.25
N ASP A 67 21.32 -10.23 10.26
CA ASP A 67 20.36 -9.81 11.28
C ASP A 67 19.36 -8.75 10.79
N MET A 68 19.51 -8.28 9.55
CA MET A 68 18.54 -7.37 8.93
C MET A 68 17.29 -8.09 8.40
N GLY A 69 17.17 -9.41 8.60
CA GLY A 69 15.97 -10.20 8.34
C GLY A 69 16.26 -11.65 7.99
N GLU A 70 17.29 -11.94 7.20
CA GLU A 70 17.64 -13.27 6.70
C GLU A 70 17.70 -14.32 7.82
N ASN A 71 18.45 -14.04 8.89
CA ASN A 71 18.65 -14.99 9.99
C ASN A 71 17.32 -15.35 10.66
N LEU A 72 16.46 -14.37 10.91
CA LEU A 72 15.16 -14.57 11.52
C LEU A 72 14.21 -15.35 10.61
N LEU A 73 14.16 -15.02 9.33
CA LEU A 73 13.29 -15.71 8.36
C LEU A 73 13.70 -17.18 8.18
N ARG A 74 15.00 -17.45 8.13
CA ARG A 74 15.54 -18.80 8.07
C ARG A 74 15.18 -19.60 9.31
N ASP A 75 15.34 -19.00 10.50
CA ASP A 75 15.02 -19.64 11.79
C ASP A 75 13.52 -19.96 11.91
N MET A 76 12.66 -19.10 11.39
CA MET A 76 11.21 -19.29 11.41
C MET A 76 10.67 -20.13 10.24
N GLY A 77 11.51 -20.51 9.28
CA GLY A 77 11.16 -21.38 8.14
C GLY A 77 10.27 -20.71 7.09
N PHE A 78 10.43 -19.41 6.88
CA PHE A 78 9.78 -18.70 5.77
C PHE A 78 10.56 -18.86 4.46
N SER A 79 9.85 -18.79 3.33
CA SER A 79 10.46 -18.65 2.01
C SER A 79 10.91 -17.20 1.81
N PHE A 80 12.17 -16.99 1.40
CA PHE A 80 12.71 -15.64 1.21
C PHE A 80 13.81 -15.58 0.15
N GLU A 81 14.01 -14.36 -0.36
CA GLU A 81 15.13 -13.97 -1.21
C GLU A 81 15.91 -12.84 -0.54
N VAL A 82 17.24 -12.93 -0.50
CA VAL A 82 18.10 -11.85 0.00
C VAL A 82 18.42 -10.93 -1.16
N VAL A 83 17.86 -9.72 -1.16
CA VAL A 83 18.02 -8.74 -2.25
C VAL A 83 19.14 -7.73 -1.98
N HIS A 84 19.60 -7.61 -0.74
CA HIS A 84 20.71 -6.72 -0.35
C HIS A 84 21.67 -7.43 0.62
N GLN A 85 22.97 -7.34 0.33
CA GLN A 85 24.01 -7.80 1.24
C GLN A 85 24.44 -6.63 2.12
N SER A 86 24.08 -6.68 3.40
CA SER A 86 24.46 -5.65 4.38
C SER A 86 25.89 -5.79 4.85
N GLU A 87 26.50 -4.69 5.20
CA GLU A 87 27.78 -4.66 5.89
C GLU A 87 27.63 -5.14 7.35
N ALA A 88 28.74 -5.50 7.98
CA ALA A 88 28.76 -5.85 9.40
C ALA A 88 29.69 -4.88 10.16
N PRO A 89 29.16 -4.06 11.09
CA PRO A 89 27.76 -3.92 11.49
C PRO A 89 26.92 -3.15 10.47
N SER A 90 25.64 -3.49 10.34
CA SER A 90 24.72 -2.81 9.42
C SER A 90 24.49 -1.35 9.79
N SER A 91 24.18 -0.54 8.78
CA SER A 91 24.01 0.90 8.86
C SER A 91 22.60 1.35 8.40
N SER A 92 22.32 2.64 8.51
CA SER A 92 21.13 3.25 7.90
C SER A 92 21.10 3.11 6.38
N ASP A 93 22.29 3.20 5.75
CA ASP A 93 22.42 3.09 4.30
C ASP A 93 22.01 1.70 3.80
N ASP A 94 22.27 0.63 4.58
CA ASP A 94 21.80 -0.71 4.26
C ASP A 94 20.27 -0.79 4.29
N THR A 95 19.63 -0.11 5.24
CA THR A 95 18.16 -0.04 5.31
C THR A 95 17.58 0.66 4.07
N ILE A 96 18.15 1.82 3.71
CA ILE A 96 17.73 2.61 2.54
C ILE A 96 17.90 1.79 1.27
N ARG A 97 19.09 1.19 1.04
CA ARG A 97 19.39 0.42 -0.16
C ARG A 97 18.49 -0.83 -0.27
N ALA A 98 18.30 -1.56 0.83
CA ALA A 98 17.41 -2.71 0.83
C ALA A 98 15.97 -2.33 0.44
N ALA A 99 15.44 -1.25 1.03
CA ALA A 99 14.11 -0.76 0.71
C ALA A 99 14.00 -0.29 -0.75
N GLN A 100 14.98 0.47 -1.27
CA GLN A 100 15.03 0.91 -2.67
C GLN A 100 15.04 -0.26 -3.65
N ILE A 101 15.81 -1.32 -3.36
CA ILE A 101 15.83 -2.51 -4.22
C ILE A 101 14.47 -3.19 -4.21
N MET A 102 13.86 -3.41 -3.03
CA MET A 102 12.57 -4.06 -2.90
C MET A 102 11.43 -3.32 -3.62
N THR A 103 11.44 -1.99 -3.58
CA THR A 103 10.40 -1.16 -4.20
C THR A 103 10.66 -0.88 -5.68
N GLY A 104 11.91 -0.93 -6.12
CA GLY A 104 12.33 -0.69 -7.51
C GLY A 104 12.33 -1.92 -8.42
N LEU A 105 11.86 -3.09 -7.96
CA LEU A 105 11.78 -4.29 -8.79
C LEU A 105 10.73 -4.12 -9.89
N ALA A 106 11.20 -4.12 -11.14
CA ALA A 106 10.35 -3.98 -12.32
C ALA A 106 9.59 -5.29 -12.68
N ASP A 107 9.94 -6.40 -12.04
CA ASP A 107 9.30 -7.70 -12.26
C ASP A 107 8.02 -7.78 -11.44
N ASN A 108 6.86 -7.74 -12.10
CA ASN A 108 5.55 -7.78 -11.47
C ASN A 108 5.34 -9.03 -10.58
N GLU A 109 6.02 -10.15 -10.87
CA GLU A 109 5.92 -11.36 -10.04
C GLU A 109 6.66 -11.21 -8.70
N LYS A 110 7.61 -10.29 -8.61
CA LYS A 110 8.41 -10.02 -7.40
C LYS A 110 8.05 -8.70 -6.72
N GLN A 111 7.14 -7.92 -7.28
CA GLN A 111 6.71 -6.67 -6.66
C GLN A 111 6.11 -6.94 -5.29
N ILE A 112 6.61 -6.26 -4.27
CA ILE A 112 6.08 -6.37 -2.90
C ILE A 112 4.76 -5.63 -2.76
N GLU A 113 3.84 -6.21 -2.01
CA GLU A 113 2.52 -5.63 -1.74
C GLU A 113 2.57 -4.69 -0.53
N VAL A 114 3.52 -4.91 0.38
CA VAL A 114 3.77 -4.08 1.55
C VAL A 114 5.22 -4.26 2.01
N LEU A 115 5.81 -3.20 2.56
CA LEU A 115 7.12 -3.25 3.20
C LEU A 115 6.93 -3.22 4.73
N MET A 116 7.18 -4.34 5.39
CA MET A 116 7.20 -4.44 6.84
C MET A 116 8.62 -4.18 7.36
N PHE A 117 8.78 -3.31 8.36
CA PHE A 117 10.10 -3.02 8.92
C PHE A 117 10.07 -2.91 10.44
N ALA A 118 11.13 -3.39 11.10
CA ALA A 118 11.30 -3.28 12.54
C ALA A 118 12.30 -2.17 12.88
N GLY A 119 11.85 -1.17 13.66
CA GLY A 119 12.67 -0.02 13.94
C GLY A 119 12.08 0.98 14.92
N GLY A 120 12.64 2.17 14.94
CA GLY A 120 12.16 3.39 15.58
C GLY A 120 12.04 4.53 14.56
N ASP A 121 11.76 5.76 15.01
CA ASP A 121 11.51 6.92 14.14
C ASP A 121 12.62 7.18 13.12
N GLY A 122 13.89 7.03 13.49
CA GLY A 122 15.00 7.12 12.54
C GLY A 122 14.92 6.05 11.42
N THR A 123 14.47 4.84 11.74
CA THR A 123 14.24 3.79 10.72
C THR A 123 13.08 4.15 9.81
N ALA A 124 11.98 4.69 10.36
CA ALA A 124 10.84 5.15 9.57
C ALA A 124 11.24 6.25 8.59
N ARG A 125 12.10 7.19 9.01
CA ARG A 125 12.68 8.22 8.15
C ARG A 125 13.50 7.61 7.00
N ASN A 126 14.38 6.65 7.30
CA ASN A 126 15.19 5.99 6.27
C ASN A 126 14.31 5.23 5.25
N ILE A 127 13.23 4.59 5.71
CA ILE A 127 12.25 3.94 4.82
C ILE A 127 11.52 4.99 3.98
N PHE A 128 11.08 6.11 4.57
CA PHE A 128 10.46 7.21 3.84
C PHE A 128 11.33 7.73 2.69
N GLU A 129 12.63 7.97 2.97
CA GLU A 129 13.59 8.41 1.95
C GLU A 129 13.80 7.40 0.81
N ALA A 130 13.55 6.11 1.08
CA ALA A 130 13.76 5.02 0.12
C ALA A 130 12.55 4.69 -0.73
N VAL A 131 11.33 4.77 -0.15
CA VAL A 131 10.10 4.18 -0.73
C VAL A 131 9.39 5.15 -1.67
N ASP A 132 9.52 6.47 -1.46
CA ASP A 132 8.92 7.54 -2.28
C ASP A 132 7.43 7.29 -2.65
N GLY A 133 6.66 6.77 -1.69
CA GLY A 133 5.23 6.48 -1.86
C GLY A 133 4.87 5.29 -2.75
N MET A 134 5.85 4.55 -3.28
CA MET A 134 5.62 3.46 -4.25
C MET A 134 4.89 2.25 -3.67
N VAL A 135 5.00 2.02 -2.37
CA VAL A 135 4.42 0.84 -1.72
C VAL A 135 3.97 1.17 -0.30
N PRO A 136 2.88 0.61 0.21
CA PRO A 136 2.49 0.76 1.60
C PRO A 136 3.56 0.21 2.55
N VAL A 137 3.71 0.83 3.72
CA VAL A 137 4.67 0.40 4.74
C VAL A 137 3.97 0.09 6.06
N LEU A 138 4.55 -0.82 6.85
CA LEU A 138 4.05 -1.13 8.19
C LEU A 138 5.22 -1.32 9.16
N GLY A 139 5.33 -0.42 10.13
CA GLY A 139 6.36 -0.46 11.14
C GLY A 139 6.05 -1.43 12.28
N ILE A 140 7.01 -2.27 12.63
CA ILE A 140 7.03 -3.07 13.85
C ILE A 140 7.72 -2.23 14.93
N PRO A 141 7.03 -1.86 16.02
CA PRO A 141 7.60 -0.95 17.00
C PRO A 141 8.75 -1.63 17.78
N ALA A 142 9.99 -1.20 17.52
CA ALA A 142 11.20 -1.67 18.18
C ALA A 142 12.00 -0.54 18.83
N GLY A 143 11.69 0.72 18.56
CA GLY A 143 12.31 1.90 19.17
C GLY A 143 11.87 2.15 20.62
N VAL A 144 12.55 3.08 21.29
CA VAL A 144 12.27 3.46 22.71
C VAL A 144 11.07 4.39 22.79
N LYS A 145 11.01 5.36 21.89
CA LYS A 145 9.92 6.34 21.77
C LYS A 145 9.58 6.44 20.30
N ILE A 146 8.34 6.22 19.96
CA ILE A 146 7.85 6.23 18.58
C ILE A 146 6.79 7.32 18.48
N HIS A 147 6.99 8.25 17.56
CA HIS A 147 6.12 9.38 17.27
C HIS A 147 5.48 9.26 15.88
N SER A 148 6.11 8.49 14.98
CA SER A 148 5.59 8.25 13.63
C SER A 148 4.33 7.41 13.65
N GLY A 149 3.33 7.80 12.87
CA GLY A 149 2.07 7.09 12.73
C GLY A 149 2.16 5.79 11.91
N VAL A 150 3.31 5.50 11.31
CA VAL A 150 3.53 4.33 10.43
C VAL A 150 3.69 3.01 11.18
N TYR A 151 3.66 3.03 12.49
CA TYR A 151 3.83 1.85 13.33
C TYR A 151 2.52 1.24 13.79
N ALA A 152 2.48 -0.09 13.80
CA ALA A 152 1.43 -0.80 14.52
C ALA A 152 1.51 -0.53 16.03
N VAL A 153 0.39 -0.66 16.73
CA VAL A 153 0.31 -0.41 18.19
C VAL A 153 1.23 -1.37 18.96
N THR A 154 1.34 -2.62 18.49
CA THR A 154 2.24 -3.63 19.05
C THR A 154 2.90 -4.44 17.93
N PRO A 155 4.03 -5.13 18.20
CA PRO A 155 4.60 -6.05 17.21
C PRO A 155 3.60 -7.11 16.74
N HIS A 156 2.83 -7.69 17.65
CA HIS A 156 1.82 -8.70 17.31
C HIS A 156 0.73 -8.11 16.40
N ALA A 157 0.27 -6.88 16.66
CA ALA A 157 -0.72 -6.20 15.83
C ALA A 157 -0.22 -5.98 14.38
N ALA A 158 1.09 -5.73 14.18
CA ALA A 158 1.66 -5.65 12.84
C ALA A 158 1.48 -6.97 12.07
N GLY A 159 1.73 -8.11 12.72
CA GLY A 159 1.49 -9.42 12.13
C GLY A 159 0.03 -9.68 11.79
N LEU A 160 -0.90 -9.30 12.67
CA LEU A 160 -2.33 -9.46 12.43
C LEU A 160 -2.84 -8.64 11.23
N VAL A 161 -2.29 -7.44 10.99
CA VAL A 161 -2.63 -6.64 9.81
C VAL A 161 -2.20 -7.37 8.53
N ILE A 162 -0.98 -7.91 8.49
CA ILE A 162 -0.50 -8.68 7.33
C ILE A 162 -1.29 -9.99 7.17
N GLU A 163 -1.60 -10.69 8.25
CA GLU A 163 -2.46 -11.88 8.22
C GLU A 163 -3.80 -11.60 7.53
N LYS A 164 -4.42 -10.47 7.85
CA LYS A 164 -5.67 -10.05 7.20
C LYS A 164 -5.51 -9.76 5.72
N MET A 165 -4.40 -9.12 5.32
CA MET A 165 -4.09 -8.90 3.91
C MET A 165 -3.93 -10.23 3.16
N ILE A 166 -3.24 -11.21 3.75
CA ILE A 166 -3.07 -12.56 3.17
C ILE A 166 -4.41 -13.28 3.05
N ASN A 167 -5.27 -13.17 4.06
CA ASN A 167 -6.62 -13.74 4.07
C ASN A 167 -7.62 -12.95 3.23
N GLN A 168 -7.17 -11.91 2.54
CA GLN A 168 -8.02 -11.08 1.70
C GLN A 168 -9.15 -10.37 2.45
N GLU A 169 -8.94 -10.14 3.76
CA GLU A 169 -9.85 -9.32 4.54
C GLU A 169 -9.65 -7.83 4.22
N LEU A 170 -10.70 -7.04 4.44
CA LEU A 170 -10.69 -5.61 4.14
C LEU A 170 -9.70 -4.87 5.04
N VAL A 171 -8.68 -4.25 4.44
CA VAL A 171 -7.69 -3.43 5.12
C VAL A 171 -7.67 -2.04 4.48
N SER A 172 -7.88 -1.00 5.27
CA SER A 172 -7.79 0.39 4.78
C SER A 172 -6.34 0.82 4.61
N LEU A 173 -6.09 1.73 3.67
CA LEU A 173 -4.84 2.47 3.61
C LEU A 173 -5.06 3.85 4.25
N LEU A 174 -4.19 4.20 5.19
CA LEU A 174 -4.17 5.51 5.82
C LEU A 174 -2.85 6.20 5.51
N GLU A 175 -2.91 7.47 5.18
CA GLU A 175 -1.70 8.31 5.17
C GLU A 175 -1.38 8.75 6.59
N THR A 176 -0.15 8.50 7.01
CA THR A 176 0.31 8.82 8.35
C THR A 176 1.68 9.47 8.33
N SER A 177 1.87 10.40 9.26
CA SER A 177 3.09 11.20 9.32
C SER A 177 4.30 10.38 9.79
N VAL A 178 5.42 10.59 9.13
CA VAL A 178 6.76 10.18 9.57
C VAL A 178 7.35 11.29 10.41
N MET A 179 7.59 10.99 11.68
CA MET A 179 8.11 11.93 12.66
C MET A 179 9.47 11.45 13.14
N ASP A 180 10.39 12.37 13.36
CA ASP A 180 11.64 12.07 14.08
C ASP A 180 12.02 13.24 14.97
N ILE A 181 12.85 12.98 15.97
CA ILE A 181 13.30 14.01 16.89
C ILE A 181 14.40 14.84 16.21
N ASP A 182 14.25 16.16 16.29
CA ASP A 182 15.34 17.07 15.93
C ASP A 182 16.50 16.89 16.92
N GLU A 183 17.54 16.16 16.48
CA GLU A 183 18.68 15.84 17.33
C GLU A 183 19.46 17.08 17.79
N GLU A 184 19.51 18.16 16.98
CA GLU A 184 20.18 19.38 17.38
C GLU A 184 19.42 20.11 18.49
N ALA A 185 18.10 20.20 18.37
CA ALA A 185 17.25 20.76 19.42
C ALA A 185 17.31 19.89 20.68
N PHE A 186 17.35 18.58 20.51
CA PHE A 186 17.43 17.62 21.61
C PHE A 186 18.75 17.73 22.41
N ARG A 187 19.89 17.90 21.73
CA ARG A 187 21.19 18.16 22.38
C ARG A 187 21.19 19.45 23.20
N LYS A 188 20.33 20.41 22.82
CA LYS A 188 20.13 21.68 23.54
C LYS A 188 19.04 21.57 24.63
N GLY A 189 18.55 20.38 24.95
CA GLY A 189 17.54 20.13 25.96
C GLY A 189 16.10 20.40 25.52
N VAL A 190 15.87 20.68 24.22
CA VAL A 190 14.55 20.96 23.66
C VAL A 190 14.08 19.76 22.86
N VAL A 191 12.99 19.12 23.28
CA VAL A 191 12.37 18.01 22.53
C VAL A 191 11.45 18.61 21.49
N ARG A 192 11.83 18.55 20.21
CA ARG A 192 10.97 18.90 19.07
C ARG A 192 10.92 17.72 18.12
N ALA A 193 9.70 17.26 17.85
CA ALA A 193 9.47 16.34 16.75
C ALA A 193 9.38 17.16 15.45
N LYS A 194 10.02 16.64 14.38
CA LYS A 194 9.96 17.20 13.04
C LYS A 194 9.21 16.19 12.16
N GLN A 195 8.25 16.66 11.38
CA GLN A 195 7.63 15.87 10.34
C GLN A 195 8.51 15.85 9.11
N TYR A 196 8.80 14.67 8.60
CA TYR A 196 9.60 14.45 7.39
C TYR A 196 8.73 14.27 6.15
N GLY A 197 7.55 13.69 6.32
CA GLY A 197 6.57 13.44 5.26
C GLY A 197 5.48 12.49 5.72
N GLU A 198 4.81 11.88 4.77
CA GLU A 198 3.71 10.94 5.00
C GLU A 198 3.92 9.67 4.19
N MET A 199 3.51 8.53 4.73
CA MET A 199 3.53 7.23 4.06
C MET A 199 2.18 6.54 4.22
N GLN A 200 1.83 5.72 3.23
CA GLN A 200 0.63 4.89 3.28
C GLN A 200 0.87 3.67 4.16
N VAL A 201 -0.06 3.41 5.08
CA VAL A 201 0.01 2.31 6.05
C VAL A 201 -1.26 1.48 5.97
N PRO A 202 -1.16 0.15 5.82
CA PRO A 202 -2.32 -0.71 5.94
C PRO A 202 -2.82 -0.72 7.39
N ALA A 203 -4.07 -0.40 7.59
CA ALA A 203 -4.69 -0.35 8.89
C ALA A 203 -6.02 -1.11 8.92
N GLU A 204 -6.26 -1.84 9.98
CA GLU A 204 -7.54 -2.50 10.19
C GLU A 204 -8.61 -1.50 10.64
N HIS A 205 -9.79 -1.57 10.04
CA HIS A 205 -10.96 -0.73 10.40
C HIS A 205 -11.33 -0.76 11.89
N ARG A 206 -10.95 -1.82 12.63
CA ARG A 206 -11.24 -1.97 14.06
C ARG A 206 -10.35 -1.10 14.95
N TYR A 207 -9.21 -0.64 14.47
CA TYR A 207 -8.22 0.13 15.24
C TYR A 207 -8.11 1.60 14.82
N VAL A 208 -8.77 1.99 13.73
CA VAL A 208 -9.05 3.39 13.48
C VAL A 208 -10.09 3.79 14.51
N GLN A 209 -9.76 4.67 15.44
CA GLN A 209 -10.77 5.34 16.24
C GLN A 209 -11.80 5.89 15.24
N ALA A 210 -12.95 5.24 15.19
CA ALA A 210 -14.11 5.86 14.60
C ALA A 210 -14.28 7.17 15.37
N THR A 211 -13.88 8.29 14.75
CA THR A 211 -14.45 9.56 15.13
C THR A 211 -15.94 9.28 15.14
N LYS A 212 -16.58 9.48 16.28
CA LYS A 212 -17.98 9.19 16.50
C LYS A 212 -18.84 9.88 15.44
N SER A 213 -18.98 9.27 14.30
CA SER A 213 -20.09 9.47 13.39
C SER A 213 -21.10 8.37 13.67
N GLY A 214 -21.84 8.56 14.73
CA GLY A 214 -23.09 7.85 14.96
C GLY A 214 -24.11 8.32 13.93
N GLY A 215 -23.93 7.90 12.69
CA GLY A 215 -24.83 8.14 11.59
C GLY A 215 -24.55 7.13 10.50
N LYS A 216 -25.58 6.57 9.91
CA LYS A 216 -25.45 5.89 8.63
C LYS A 216 -24.63 6.78 7.71
N GLU A 217 -23.55 6.25 7.16
CA GLU A 217 -22.83 6.82 6.04
C GLU A 217 -23.90 7.24 5.01
N VAL A 218 -24.08 8.54 4.80
CA VAL A 218 -24.99 8.98 3.76
C VAL A 218 -24.26 8.66 2.48
N GLU A 219 -24.71 7.64 1.76
CA GLU A 219 -24.04 7.11 0.58
C GLU A 219 -23.70 8.21 -0.44
N GLU A 220 -24.54 9.23 -0.51
CA GLU A 220 -24.36 10.40 -1.36
C GLU A 220 -23.14 11.25 -0.96
N LEU A 221 -22.87 11.42 0.34
CA LEU A 221 -21.68 12.12 0.81
C LEU A 221 -20.40 11.35 0.50
N VAL A 222 -20.44 10.03 0.62
CA VAL A 222 -19.31 9.18 0.27
C VAL A 222 -19.04 9.21 -1.23
N LEU A 223 -20.08 9.22 -2.06
CA LEU A 223 -19.94 9.36 -3.51
C LEU A 223 -19.34 10.73 -3.87
N GLN A 224 -19.73 11.81 -3.15
CA GLN A 224 -19.15 13.13 -3.32
C GLN A 224 -17.67 13.14 -2.94
N ASP A 225 -17.30 12.54 -1.80
CA ASP A 225 -15.90 12.41 -1.36
C ASP A 225 -15.03 11.68 -2.38
N ILE A 226 -15.56 10.58 -2.97
CA ILE A 226 -14.88 9.85 -4.04
C ILE A 226 -14.71 10.74 -5.28
N ALA A 227 -15.79 11.42 -5.70
CA ALA A 227 -15.76 12.26 -6.88
C ALA A 227 -14.78 13.43 -6.72
N ASP A 228 -14.81 14.12 -5.58
CA ASP A 228 -13.92 15.24 -5.29
C ASP A 228 -12.45 14.79 -5.35
N TYR A 229 -12.15 13.64 -4.75
CA TYR A 229 -10.79 13.08 -4.81
C TYR A 229 -10.35 12.73 -6.22
N ILE A 230 -11.21 12.11 -7.02
CA ILE A 230 -10.91 11.79 -8.43
C ILE A 230 -10.67 13.07 -9.24
N ILE A 231 -11.57 14.04 -9.14
CA ILE A 231 -11.51 15.29 -9.90
C ILE A 231 -10.25 16.09 -9.58
N GLU A 232 -9.89 16.18 -8.30
CA GLU A 232 -8.70 16.90 -7.84
C GLU A 232 -7.39 16.27 -8.35
N ASN A 233 -7.40 14.94 -8.57
CA ASN A 233 -6.24 14.19 -9.07
C ASN A 233 -6.26 13.93 -10.59
N MET A 234 -7.22 14.49 -11.33
CA MET A 234 -7.20 14.42 -12.79
C MET A 234 -6.18 15.43 -13.34
N GLU A 235 -5.38 14.96 -14.27
CA GLU A 235 -4.34 15.74 -14.96
C GLU A 235 -4.78 16.07 -16.38
N ASP A 236 -4.58 17.30 -16.84
CA ASP A 236 -5.02 17.80 -18.16
C ASP A 236 -4.39 17.04 -19.35
N ASP A 237 -3.22 16.44 -19.13
CA ASP A 237 -2.47 15.71 -20.17
C ASP A 237 -2.98 14.30 -20.43
N TYR A 238 -3.89 13.77 -19.58
CA TYR A 238 -4.41 12.42 -19.68
C TYR A 238 -5.81 12.36 -20.28
N TYR A 239 -6.08 11.26 -20.96
CA TYR A 239 -7.41 10.82 -21.38
C TYR A 239 -7.96 9.86 -20.34
N TYR A 240 -9.14 10.12 -19.82
CA TYR A 240 -9.79 9.31 -18.82
C TYR A 240 -10.95 8.53 -19.41
N LEU A 241 -10.83 7.21 -19.46
CA LEU A 241 -11.90 6.30 -19.84
C LEU A 241 -12.72 6.03 -18.58
N ILE A 242 -13.89 6.65 -18.48
CA ILE A 242 -14.77 6.51 -17.32
C ILE A 242 -15.83 5.46 -17.66
N GLY A 243 -15.80 4.36 -16.89
CA GLY A 243 -16.64 3.20 -17.14
C GLY A 243 -18.08 3.36 -16.66
N SER A 244 -18.84 2.31 -16.88
CA SER A 244 -20.25 2.22 -16.49
C SER A 244 -20.43 2.12 -14.98
N GLY A 245 -21.62 2.41 -14.51
CA GLY A 245 -22.09 2.21 -13.14
C GLY A 245 -22.31 3.49 -12.35
N SER A 246 -23.16 3.43 -11.33
CA SER A 246 -23.64 4.59 -10.59
C SER A 246 -22.54 5.42 -9.91
N THR A 247 -21.46 4.79 -9.44
CA THR A 247 -20.34 5.51 -8.83
C THR A 247 -19.55 6.32 -9.87
N CYS A 248 -19.31 5.75 -11.06
CA CYS A 248 -18.70 6.46 -12.18
C CYS A 248 -19.62 7.58 -12.71
N ALA A 249 -20.92 7.32 -12.81
CA ALA A 249 -21.91 8.32 -13.19
C ALA A 249 -21.89 9.53 -12.24
N PHE A 250 -21.73 9.30 -10.94
CA PHE A 250 -21.64 10.38 -9.95
C PHE A 250 -20.38 11.24 -10.15
N VAL A 251 -19.25 10.63 -10.53
CA VAL A 251 -18.03 11.38 -10.90
C VAL A 251 -18.28 12.27 -12.10
N MET A 252 -18.94 11.75 -13.15
CA MET A 252 -19.30 12.53 -14.34
C MET A 252 -20.25 13.68 -14.02
N GLU A 253 -21.27 13.42 -13.20
CA GLU A 253 -22.21 14.44 -12.71
C GLU A 253 -21.47 15.54 -11.91
N SER A 254 -20.55 15.17 -11.06
CA SER A 254 -19.73 16.12 -10.28
C SER A 254 -18.78 16.95 -11.15
N LEU A 255 -18.35 16.42 -12.31
CA LEU A 255 -17.63 17.17 -13.36
C LEU A 255 -18.57 18.09 -14.17
N GLY A 256 -19.89 17.97 -14.00
CA GLY A 256 -20.88 18.67 -14.84
C GLY A 256 -20.99 18.12 -16.26
N LEU A 257 -20.62 16.85 -16.46
CA LEU A 257 -20.59 16.17 -17.76
C LEU A 257 -21.74 15.16 -17.87
N GLU A 258 -22.25 15.02 -19.10
CA GLU A 258 -23.17 13.91 -19.42
C GLU A 258 -22.39 12.60 -19.47
N ASN A 259 -23.03 11.48 -19.07
CA ASN A 259 -22.42 10.16 -19.13
C ASN A 259 -23.33 9.12 -19.78
N THR A 260 -22.71 8.10 -20.31
CA THR A 260 -23.39 6.90 -20.80
C THR A 260 -23.47 5.87 -19.69
N LEU A 261 -24.64 5.70 -19.07
CA LEU A 261 -24.83 4.88 -17.86
C LEU A 261 -24.26 3.45 -17.96
N LEU A 262 -24.28 2.86 -19.15
CA LEU A 262 -23.84 1.49 -19.43
C LEU A 262 -22.63 1.43 -20.38
N GLY A 263 -22.10 2.57 -20.81
CA GLY A 263 -20.98 2.68 -21.73
C GLY A 263 -19.66 3.10 -21.05
N ILE A 264 -18.68 3.39 -21.89
CA ILE A 264 -17.40 3.99 -21.49
C ILE A 264 -17.28 5.32 -22.20
N ASP A 265 -17.14 6.39 -21.44
CA ASP A 265 -16.99 7.74 -21.95
C ASP A 265 -15.54 8.21 -21.80
N CYS A 266 -15.04 8.94 -22.78
CA CYS A 266 -13.69 9.52 -22.75
C CYS A 266 -13.75 10.98 -22.34
N VAL A 267 -13.07 11.32 -21.25
CA VAL A 267 -12.91 12.69 -20.77
C VAL A 267 -11.46 13.15 -20.95
N HIS A 268 -11.27 14.35 -21.47
CA HIS A 268 -9.97 14.99 -21.61
C HIS A 268 -10.13 16.50 -21.40
N GLN A 269 -9.25 17.09 -20.57
CA GLN A 269 -9.27 18.52 -20.24
C GLN A 269 -10.67 19.01 -19.77
N GLY A 270 -11.33 18.21 -18.94
CA GLY A 270 -12.64 18.56 -18.38
C GLY A 270 -13.81 18.52 -19.38
N ALA A 271 -13.66 17.92 -20.55
CA ALA A 271 -14.71 17.76 -21.55
C ALA A 271 -14.86 16.31 -22.00
N VAL A 272 -16.09 15.90 -22.34
CA VAL A 272 -16.33 14.61 -23.00
C VAL A 272 -15.85 14.71 -24.43
N ILE A 273 -14.88 13.88 -24.82
CA ILE A 273 -14.34 13.82 -26.18
C ILE A 273 -15.11 12.82 -27.00
N GLU A 274 -15.51 11.71 -26.43
CA GLU A 274 -16.28 10.66 -27.09
C GLU A 274 -17.11 9.91 -26.06
N SER A 275 -18.38 9.66 -26.38
CA SER A 275 -19.31 8.94 -25.51
C SER A 275 -19.55 7.54 -26.04
N ASP A 276 -19.80 6.59 -25.12
CA ASP A 276 -20.11 5.19 -25.44
C ASP A 276 -19.10 4.53 -26.39
N MET A 277 -17.81 4.70 -26.07
CA MET A 277 -16.72 4.20 -26.91
C MET A 277 -16.79 2.67 -27.08
N THR A 278 -16.55 2.25 -28.32
CA THR A 278 -16.36 0.83 -28.62
C THR A 278 -14.92 0.37 -28.32
N GLU A 279 -14.70 -0.95 -28.31
CA GLU A 279 -13.34 -1.51 -28.19
C GLU A 279 -12.38 -0.91 -29.23
N SER A 280 -12.84 -0.77 -30.50
CA SER A 280 -12.02 -0.24 -31.58
C SER A 280 -11.62 1.22 -31.36
N ASP A 281 -12.52 2.04 -30.79
CA ASP A 281 -12.25 3.44 -30.46
C ASP A 281 -11.23 3.57 -29.37
N ILE A 282 -11.36 2.72 -28.31
CA ILE A 282 -10.40 2.64 -27.20
C ILE A 282 -9.02 2.21 -27.70
N LEU A 283 -8.94 1.16 -28.53
CA LEU A 283 -7.68 0.70 -29.11
C LEU A 283 -7.00 1.77 -29.97
N LYS A 284 -7.79 2.54 -30.74
CA LYS A 284 -7.28 3.66 -31.50
C LYS A 284 -6.70 4.73 -30.58
N LEU A 285 -7.43 5.13 -29.56
CA LEU A 285 -6.98 6.10 -28.55
C LEU A 285 -5.68 5.68 -27.87
N LEU A 286 -5.57 4.42 -27.43
CA LEU A 286 -4.37 3.87 -26.79
C LEU A 286 -3.14 3.87 -27.71
N LYS A 287 -3.33 3.63 -29.03
CA LYS A 287 -2.26 3.67 -30.03
C LYS A 287 -1.83 5.10 -30.37
N GLU A 288 -2.76 6.04 -30.39
CA GLU A 288 -2.49 7.46 -30.68
C GLU A 288 -1.86 8.16 -29.47
N HIS A 289 -2.23 7.76 -28.23
CA HIS A 289 -1.79 8.39 -26.98
C HIS A 289 -1.19 7.38 -26.00
N PRO A 290 -0.07 6.71 -26.35
CA PRO A 290 0.53 5.69 -25.49
C PRO A 290 0.95 6.28 -24.14
N LYS A 291 0.61 5.59 -23.06
CA LYS A 291 0.88 5.99 -21.65
C LYS A 291 0.20 7.29 -21.19
N ARG A 292 -0.81 7.77 -21.92
CA ARG A 292 -1.61 8.95 -21.54
C ARG A 292 -3.09 8.63 -21.38
N VAL A 293 -3.43 7.37 -21.21
CA VAL A 293 -4.80 6.92 -20.99
C VAL A 293 -4.91 6.30 -19.62
N LYS A 294 -5.85 6.75 -18.84
CA LYS A 294 -6.23 6.21 -17.53
C LYS A 294 -7.67 5.69 -17.59
N VAL A 295 -7.94 4.66 -16.83
CA VAL A 295 -9.27 4.03 -16.75
C VAL A 295 -9.82 4.21 -15.34
N ILE A 296 -11.05 4.68 -15.21
CA ILE A 296 -11.77 4.79 -13.94
C ILE A 296 -12.98 3.89 -14.02
N ILE A 297 -13.04 2.88 -13.15
CA ILE A 297 -14.10 1.89 -13.11
C ILE A 297 -14.60 1.67 -11.69
N THR A 298 -15.84 1.20 -11.59
CA THR A 298 -16.44 0.86 -10.29
C THR A 298 -16.66 -0.64 -10.14
N VAL A 299 -16.78 -1.08 -8.89
CA VAL A 299 -17.15 -2.45 -8.55
C VAL A 299 -18.65 -2.67 -8.81
N ILE A 300 -19.00 -3.77 -9.46
CA ILE A 300 -20.39 -4.19 -9.57
C ILE A 300 -20.82 -4.76 -8.21
N GLY A 301 -21.76 -4.07 -7.55
CA GLY A 301 -22.27 -4.45 -6.23
C GLY A 301 -22.77 -5.89 -6.17
N GLY A 302 -22.45 -6.58 -5.09
CA GLY A 302 -22.84 -7.97 -4.85
C GLY A 302 -22.14 -9.02 -5.72
N GLN A 303 -21.51 -8.64 -6.84
CA GLN A 303 -20.84 -9.58 -7.76
C GLN A 303 -19.32 -9.48 -7.74
N GLY A 304 -18.76 -8.28 -7.51
CA GLY A 304 -17.33 -8.06 -7.43
C GLY A 304 -16.61 -7.88 -8.77
N HIS A 305 -17.29 -7.94 -9.91
CA HIS A 305 -16.67 -7.69 -11.20
C HIS A 305 -16.23 -6.24 -11.31
N ILE A 306 -15.01 -6.03 -11.78
CA ILE A 306 -14.45 -4.73 -12.15
C ILE A 306 -14.20 -4.65 -13.65
N ILE A 307 -13.96 -5.78 -14.32
CA ILE A 307 -13.79 -5.92 -15.77
C ILE A 307 -14.56 -7.16 -16.23
N GLY A 308 -15.12 -7.09 -17.46
CA GLY A 308 -15.79 -8.18 -18.16
C GLY A 308 -17.32 -8.13 -18.08
N ARG A 309 -17.89 -7.52 -17.05
CA ARG A 309 -19.33 -7.27 -16.95
C ARG A 309 -19.64 -5.80 -16.97
N GLY A 310 -20.49 -5.39 -17.92
CA GLY A 310 -20.89 -3.99 -18.09
C GLY A 310 -19.84 -3.07 -18.74
N ASN A 311 -18.64 -3.60 -19.00
CA ASN A 311 -17.53 -2.87 -19.64
C ASN A 311 -16.67 -3.81 -20.52
N GLN A 312 -17.33 -4.64 -21.33
CA GLN A 312 -16.65 -5.61 -22.21
C GLN A 312 -15.78 -4.95 -23.28
N GLN A 313 -15.95 -3.66 -23.53
CA GLN A 313 -15.08 -2.84 -24.36
C GLN A 313 -13.62 -2.81 -23.82
N LEU A 314 -13.42 -3.04 -22.50
CA LEU A 314 -12.11 -3.29 -21.91
C LEU A 314 -11.69 -4.75 -22.14
N SER A 315 -11.53 -5.10 -23.41
CA SER A 315 -11.14 -6.44 -23.84
C SER A 315 -9.70 -6.81 -23.40
N SER A 316 -9.33 -8.06 -23.56
CA SER A 316 -7.96 -8.49 -23.31
C SER A 316 -6.93 -7.77 -24.17
N GLU A 317 -7.29 -7.34 -25.40
CA GLU A 317 -6.43 -6.54 -26.26
C GLU A 317 -6.24 -5.14 -25.68
N VAL A 318 -7.31 -4.47 -25.27
CA VAL A 318 -7.26 -3.16 -24.59
C VAL A 318 -6.42 -3.24 -23.30
N LEU A 319 -6.66 -4.23 -22.46
CA LEU A 319 -5.96 -4.42 -21.20
C LEU A 319 -4.46 -4.70 -21.39
N SER A 320 -4.05 -5.24 -22.53
CA SER A 320 -2.63 -5.47 -22.84
C SER A 320 -1.81 -4.19 -22.99
N PHE A 321 -2.46 -3.04 -23.23
CA PHE A 321 -1.83 -1.72 -23.30
C PHE A 321 -1.74 -1.02 -21.93
N LEU A 322 -2.42 -1.55 -20.91
CA LEU A 322 -2.59 -0.93 -19.59
C LEU A 322 -1.86 -1.72 -18.51
N THR A 323 -1.45 -1.00 -17.48
CA THR A 323 -0.90 -1.56 -16.24
C THR A 323 -1.91 -1.38 -15.10
N LYS A 324 -1.65 -1.96 -13.92
CA LYS A 324 -2.48 -1.72 -12.73
C LYS A 324 -2.54 -0.23 -12.36
N ASP A 325 -1.46 0.52 -12.60
CA ASP A 325 -1.36 1.95 -12.28
C ASP A 325 -2.18 2.83 -13.23
N ASP A 326 -2.59 2.27 -14.38
CA ASP A 326 -3.46 2.97 -15.33
C ASP A 326 -4.95 2.77 -15.02
N ILE A 327 -5.27 1.88 -14.05
CA ILE A 327 -6.65 1.55 -13.70
C ILE A 327 -6.95 2.00 -12.27
N THR A 328 -7.85 2.96 -12.15
CA THR A 328 -8.38 3.43 -10.87
C THR A 328 -9.72 2.76 -10.60
N ILE A 329 -9.82 2.08 -9.47
CA ILE A 329 -11.06 1.45 -9.01
C ILE A 329 -11.68 2.29 -7.92
N ILE A 330 -12.96 2.61 -8.08
CA ILE A 330 -13.75 3.38 -7.12
C ILE A 330 -14.94 2.55 -6.61
N ALA A 331 -15.18 2.57 -5.31
CA ALA A 331 -16.35 1.90 -4.73
C ALA A 331 -16.65 2.45 -3.33
N THR A 332 -17.91 2.50 -2.95
CA THR A 332 -18.25 2.72 -1.53
C THR A 332 -17.85 1.51 -0.69
N LYS A 333 -17.48 1.72 0.58
CA LYS A 333 -17.21 0.62 1.52
C LYS A 333 -18.40 -0.33 1.68
N THR A 334 -19.61 0.17 1.50
CA THR A 334 -20.85 -0.62 1.49
C THR A 334 -20.80 -1.66 0.36
N LYS A 335 -20.49 -1.25 -0.88
CA LYS A 335 -20.34 -2.18 -2.02
C LYS A 335 -19.29 -3.26 -1.77
N LEU A 336 -18.16 -2.90 -1.15
CA LEU A 336 -17.09 -3.86 -0.83
C LEU A 336 -17.51 -4.82 0.29
N LYS A 337 -18.24 -4.35 1.30
CA LYS A 337 -18.78 -5.21 2.38
C LYS A 337 -19.81 -6.24 1.86
N GLU A 338 -20.60 -5.89 0.86
CA GLU A 338 -21.55 -6.79 0.22
C GLU A 338 -20.88 -7.97 -0.51
N LEU A 339 -19.57 -7.88 -0.76
CA LEU A 339 -18.81 -8.99 -1.33
C LEU A 339 -18.45 -10.06 -0.29
N GLU A 340 -18.65 -9.80 1.00
CA GLU A 340 -18.42 -10.77 2.08
C GLU A 340 -17.02 -11.42 2.04
N GLY A 341 -16.00 -10.62 1.67
CA GLY A 341 -14.61 -11.08 1.55
C GLY A 341 -14.26 -11.77 0.22
N ARG A 342 -15.22 -11.89 -0.71
CA ARG A 342 -14.90 -12.42 -2.05
C ARG A 342 -14.03 -11.43 -2.82
N PRO A 343 -13.02 -11.91 -3.57
CA PRO A 343 -12.14 -11.04 -4.33
C PRO A 343 -12.88 -10.30 -5.45
N LEU A 344 -12.31 -9.17 -5.88
CA LEU A 344 -12.73 -8.54 -7.14
C LEU A 344 -12.37 -9.44 -8.31
N ILE A 345 -13.16 -9.37 -9.37
CA ILE A 345 -13.04 -10.26 -10.53
C ILE A 345 -12.67 -9.45 -11.76
N VAL A 346 -11.62 -9.90 -12.44
CA VAL A 346 -11.27 -9.52 -13.80
C VAL A 346 -11.57 -10.70 -14.69
N ASP A 347 -12.54 -10.55 -15.58
CA ASP A 347 -12.99 -11.55 -16.51
C ASP A 347 -12.84 -11.01 -17.93
N SER A 348 -11.60 -11.00 -18.45
CA SER A 348 -11.30 -10.85 -19.86
C SER A 348 -11.20 -12.23 -20.50
N ASP A 349 -11.45 -12.36 -21.77
CA ASP A 349 -11.38 -13.64 -22.50
C ASP A 349 -9.97 -14.28 -22.50
N ASN A 350 -8.99 -13.68 -21.80
CA ASN A 350 -7.60 -14.13 -21.77
C ASN A 350 -7.11 -14.36 -20.33
N PRO A 351 -6.92 -15.62 -19.91
CA PRO A 351 -6.46 -15.93 -18.54
C PRO A 351 -5.10 -15.32 -18.18
N ARG A 352 -4.19 -15.10 -19.14
CA ARG A 352 -2.89 -14.46 -18.87
C ARG A 352 -3.05 -12.98 -18.55
N VAL A 353 -3.98 -12.30 -19.20
CA VAL A 353 -4.30 -10.91 -18.90
C VAL A 353 -4.97 -10.81 -17.54
N ASN A 354 -5.91 -11.71 -17.22
CA ASN A 354 -6.54 -11.77 -15.92
C ASN A 354 -5.50 -11.96 -14.79
N GLN A 355 -4.52 -12.86 -15.01
CA GLN A 355 -3.42 -13.10 -14.08
C GLN A 355 -2.57 -11.86 -13.83
N HIS A 356 -2.37 -11.01 -14.84
CA HIS A 356 -1.61 -9.78 -14.70
C HIS A 356 -2.28 -8.79 -13.72
N PHE A 357 -3.61 -8.78 -13.66
CA PHE A 357 -4.38 -7.94 -12.75
C PHE A 357 -4.70 -8.60 -11.41
N ALA A 358 -4.39 -9.89 -11.24
CA ALA A 358 -4.57 -10.59 -9.95
C ALA A 358 -3.64 -10.04 -8.86
N GLY A 359 -3.99 -10.30 -7.60
CA GLY A 359 -3.26 -9.83 -6.43
C GLY A 359 -4.03 -8.77 -5.66
N VAL A 360 -3.36 -7.79 -5.07
CA VAL A 360 -4.00 -6.72 -4.30
C VAL A 360 -4.04 -5.44 -5.14
N ILE A 361 -5.16 -4.73 -5.08
CA ILE A 361 -5.35 -3.45 -5.75
C ILE A 361 -5.90 -2.41 -4.79
N LYS A 362 -5.53 -1.15 -5.01
CA LYS A 362 -6.04 -0.01 -4.26
C LYS A 362 -7.41 0.38 -4.81
N VAL A 363 -8.42 0.42 -3.94
CA VAL A 363 -9.77 0.90 -4.24
C VAL A 363 -10.01 2.21 -3.50
N ILE A 364 -10.42 3.25 -4.21
CA ILE A 364 -10.76 4.55 -3.63
C ILE A 364 -12.17 4.45 -3.04
N THR A 365 -12.30 4.76 -1.75
CA THR A 365 -13.55 4.60 -1.00
C THR A 365 -14.07 5.91 -0.36
N GLY A 366 -13.35 7.01 -0.55
CA GLY A 366 -13.68 8.34 -0.08
C GLY A 366 -12.57 9.34 -0.41
N TYR A 367 -12.67 10.57 0.09
CA TYR A 367 -11.62 11.58 -0.06
C TYR A 367 -10.39 11.18 0.77
N GLN A 368 -9.25 10.92 0.10
CA GLN A 368 -8.03 10.36 0.69
C GLN A 368 -8.27 9.08 1.53
N ASP A 369 -9.32 8.33 1.21
CA ASP A 369 -9.68 7.09 1.89
C ASP A 369 -9.64 5.92 0.90
N PHE A 370 -8.84 4.90 1.22
CA PHE A 370 -8.51 3.80 0.33
C PHE A 370 -8.62 2.48 1.05
N VAL A 371 -8.94 1.45 0.29
CA VAL A 371 -8.95 0.06 0.75
C VAL A 371 -8.07 -0.77 -0.17
N LEU A 372 -7.17 -1.55 0.39
CA LEU A 372 -6.49 -2.61 -0.35
C LEU A 372 -7.42 -3.81 -0.45
N TYR A 373 -7.78 -4.17 -1.68
CA TYR A 373 -8.73 -5.23 -1.93
C TYR A 373 -8.16 -6.29 -2.86
N PRO A 374 -8.39 -7.59 -2.59
CA PRO A 374 -7.88 -8.65 -3.45
C PRO A 374 -8.60 -8.68 -4.79
N VAL A 375 -7.84 -8.97 -5.85
CA VAL A 375 -8.33 -9.32 -7.17
C VAL A 375 -7.99 -10.77 -7.43
N GLY A 376 -9.01 -11.60 -7.60
CA GLY A 376 -8.88 -13.02 -7.91
C GLY A 376 -9.10 -13.30 -9.39
N ILE A 377 -8.81 -14.54 -9.76
CA ILE A 377 -9.19 -15.10 -11.06
C ILE A 377 -10.44 -15.93 -10.80
N GLU A 378 -11.48 -15.75 -11.60
CA GLU A 378 -12.63 -16.68 -11.57
C GLU A 378 -12.11 -18.09 -11.92
N GLN A 379 -12.32 -19.05 -11.00
CA GLN A 379 -11.91 -20.44 -11.18
C GLN A 379 -12.95 -21.20 -12.03
#